data_63395aca476bc94dfecd67c30e321ba9
#
_entry.id   63395aca476bc94dfecd67c30e321ba9
#
_cell.length_a   1.000
_cell.length_b   1.000
_cell.length_c   1.000
_cell.angle_alpha   90.00
_cell.angle_beta   90.00
_cell.angle_gamma   90.00
#
_symmetry.space_group_name_H-M   'P 1'
#
loop_
_entity.id
_entity.type
_entity.pdbx_description
1 polymer ?
#
loop_
_entity_poly.entity_id
_entity_poly.type
_entity_poly.pdbx_seq_one_letter_code
_entity_poly.pdbx_strand_id
1 'polypeptide(L)'
;MKTYAPFTARAVRIIRAIPRGKVATYGMVAAVAGSPLAARQVVRVLHSLSRKERLPWHRVINSRGSISLPRGGGFEKQRALLRAEGVAVTTKGTVDMKRHLWVPRMPAM
;
A
#
# COMPACT_ATOMS: atom_id res chain seq x y z
N MET A 1 2.49 4.24 25.13
CA MET A 1 2.65 4.77 23.77
C MET A 1 3.72 3.99 23.04
N LYS A 2 3.39 3.50 21.84
CA LYS A 2 4.36 2.71 21.09
C LYS A 2 5.22 3.60 20.22
N THR A 3 6.52 3.38 20.30
CA THR A 3 7.48 4.11 19.51
C THR A 3 8.07 3.19 18.46
N TYR A 4 7.88 3.54 17.20
CA TYR A 4 8.46 2.80 16.07
C TYR A 4 9.74 3.48 15.62
N ALA A 5 10.60 2.71 14.95
CA ALA A 5 11.74 3.30 14.26
C ALA A 5 11.25 4.39 13.29
N PRO A 6 12.05 5.41 13.01
CA PRO A 6 11.59 6.55 12.20
C PRO A 6 11.02 6.16 10.84
N PHE A 7 11.66 5.22 10.14
CA PHE A 7 11.15 4.76 8.85
C PHE A 7 9.78 4.10 9.01
N THR A 8 9.64 3.22 10.00
CA THR A 8 8.38 2.52 10.26
C THR A 8 7.25 3.50 10.56
N ALA A 9 7.52 4.50 11.41
CA ALA A 9 6.53 5.51 11.75
C ALA A 9 6.09 6.30 10.51
N ARG A 10 7.04 6.67 9.65
CA ARG A 10 6.72 7.36 8.40
C ARG A 10 5.92 6.49 7.45
N ALA A 11 6.31 5.22 7.30
CA ALA A 11 5.60 4.28 6.44
C ALA A 11 4.15 4.09 6.89
N VAL A 12 3.92 3.91 8.18
CA VAL A 12 2.58 3.78 8.75
C VAL A 12 1.74 5.02 8.42
N ARG A 13 2.30 6.20 8.61
CA ARG A 13 1.60 7.45 8.32
C ARG A 13 1.22 7.57 6.84
N ILE A 14 2.15 7.21 5.95
CA ILE A 14 1.94 7.30 4.52
C ILE A 14 0.87 6.31 4.07
N ILE A 15 0.95 5.06 4.54
CA ILE A 15 -0.04 4.04 4.20
C ILE A 15 -1.43 4.48 4.66
N ARG A 16 -1.51 5.01 5.88
CA ARG A 16 -2.79 5.47 6.43
C ARG A 16 -3.39 6.61 5.61
N ALA A 17 -2.55 7.38 4.94
CA ALA A 17 -2.99 8.51 4.13
C ALA A 17 -3.47 8.14 2.74
N ILE A 18 -3.25 6.89 2.27
CA ILE A 18 -3.72 6.48 0.95
C ILE A 18 -5.24 6.56 0.91
N PRO A 19 -5.81 7.38 0.02
CA PRO A 19 -7.26 7.57 0.02
C PRO A 19 -7.99 6.36 -0.56
N ARG A 20 -9.24 6.24 -0.17
CA ARG A 20 -10.15 5.23 -0.74
C ARG A 20 -10.22 5.41 -2.26
N GLY A 21 -10.15 4.31 -2.98
CA GLY A 21 -10.20 4.33 -4.44
C GLY A 21 -8.86 4.56 -5.11
N LYS A 22 -7.79 4.65 -4.32
CA LYS A 22 -6.42 4.80 -4.83
C LYS A 22 -5.53 3.69 -4.33
N VAL A 23 -4.44 3.46 -5.07
CA VAL A 23 -3.44 2.47 -4.70
C VAL A 23 -2.05 3.10 -4.70
N ALA A 24 -1.17 2.53 -3.90
CA ALA A 24 0.25 2.88 -3.87
C ALA A 24 1.06 1.60 -4.05
N THR A 25 2.30 1.74 -4.49
CA THR A 25 3.21 0.59 -4.57
C THR A 25 4.10 0.56 -3.32
N TYR A 26 4.63 -0.63 -3.01
CA TYR A 26 5.58 -0.76 -1.89
C TYR A 26 6.76 0.20 -2.06
N GLY A 27 7.29 0.29 -3.28
CA GLY A 27 8.43 1.18 -3.56
C GLY A 27 8.08 2.66 -3.41
N MET A 28 6.88 3.05 -3.79
CA MET A 28 6.45 4.44 -3.63
C MET A 28 6.31 4.81 -2.16
N VAL A 29 5.72 3.93 -1.36
CA VAL A 29 5.62 4.16 0.08
C VAL A 29 7.02 4.30 0.68
N ALA A 30 7.94 3.41 0.29
CA ALA A 30 9.32 3.47 0.76
C ALA A 30 10.00 4.78 0.38
N ALA A 31 9.83 5.22 -0.87
CA ALA A 31 10.44 6.46 -1.34
C ALA A 31 9.91 7.69 -0.61
N VAL A 32 8.60 7.77 -0.44
CA VAL A 32 7.97 8.88 0.28
C VAL A 32 8.39 8.87 1.75
N ALA A 33 8.63 7.69 2.33
CA ALA A 33 9.12 7.54 3.69
C ALA A 33 10.63 7.86 3.82
N GLY A 34 11.28 8.22 2.71
CA GLY A 34 12.67 8.66 2.72
C GLY A 34 13.69 7.58 2.43
N SER A 35 13.27 6.38 2.01
CA SER A 35 14.19 5.28 1.78
C SER A 35 13.73 4.46 0.56
N PRO A 36 14.03 4.92 -0.67
CA PRO A 36 13.51 4.29 -1.90
C PRO A 36 13.86 2.81 -2.06
N LEU A 37 14.93 2.35 -1.41
CA LEU A 37 15.35 0.96 -1.52
C LEU A 37 14.72 0.05 -0.46
N ALA A 38 13.81 0.59 0.36
CA ALA A 38 13.26 -0.12 1.51
C ALA A 38 11.87 -0.74 1.26
N ALA A 39 11.56 -1.10 0.01
CA ALA A 39 10.25 -1.70 -0.30
C ALA A 39 9.98 -2.96 0.51
N ARG A 40 10.98 -3.78 0.77
CA ARG A 40 10.83 -4.99 1.61
C ARG A 40 10.44 -4.65 3.03
N GLN A 41 10.97 -3.54 3.57
CA GLN A 41 10.60 -3.11 4.92
C GLN A 41 9.15 -2.65 4.96
N VAL A 42 8.65 -2.05 3.88
CA VAL A 42 7.22 -1.71 3.78
C VAL A 42 6.37 -2.97 3.85
N VAL A 43 6.76 -4.03 3.14
CA VAL A 43 6.06 -5.31 3.22
C VAL A 43 6.03 -5.82 4.65
N ARG A 44 7.15 -5.75 5.37
CA ARG A 44 7.21 -6.17 6.77
C ARG A 44 6.31 -5.33 7.67
N VAL A 45 6.28 -4.02 7.43
CA VAL A 45 5.39 -3.11 8.17
C VAL A 45 3.93 -3.56 7.98
N LEU A 46 3.54 -3.84 6.74
CA LEU A 46 2.18 -4.28 6.47
C LEU A 46 1.87 -5.61 7.15
N HIS A 47 2.78 -6.58 7.10
CA HIS A 47 2.58 -7.85 7.78
C HIS A 47 2.45 -7.70 9.28
N SER A 48 3.29 -6.87 9.87
CA SER A 48 3.37 -6.76 11.33
C SER A 48 2.33 -5.83 11.93
N LEU A 49 1.96 -4.75 11.23
CA LEU A 49 1.23 -3.65 11.83
C LEU A 49 -0.14 -3.38 11.24
N SER A 50 -0.50 -3.98 10.10
CA SER A 50 -1.77 -3.65 9.44
C SER A 50 -2.97 -3.85 10.34
N ARG A 51 -3.02 -4.96 11.05
CA ARG A 51 -4.13 -5.28 11.95
C ARG A 51 -4.14 -4.34 13.15
N LYS A 52 -2.98 -4.19 13.78
CA LYS A 52 -2.82 -3.41 14.99
C LYS A 52 -3.08 -1.93 14.77
N GLU A 53 -2.55 -1.39 13.68
CA GLU A 53 -2.67 0.02 13.32
C GLU A 53 -3.85 0.28 12.40
N ARG A 54 -4.63 -0.73 12.06
CA ARG A 54 -5.79 -0.63 11.16
C ARG A 54 -5.44 0.04 9.84
N LEU A 55 -4.35 -0.43 9.23
CA LEU A 55 -3.87 0.15 7.98
C LEU A 55 -4.73 -0.32 6.80
N PRO A 56 -4.96 0.54 5.80
CA PRO A 56 -5.61 0.11 4.56
C PRO A 56 -4.62 -0.67 3.69
N TRP A 57 -4.20 -1.83 4.17
CA TRP A 57 -3.16 -2.65 3.53
C TRP A 57 -3.52 -3.03 2.10
N HIS A 58 -4.82 -3.18 1.83
CA HIS A 58 -5.29 -3.57 0.50
C HIS A 58 -4.99 -2.52 -0.58
N ARG A 59 -4.67 -1.29 -0.18
CA ARG A 59 -4.33 -0.21 -1.11
C ARG A 59 -2.85 -0.17 -1.48
N VAL A 60 -2.06 -1.15 -1.02
CA VAL A 60 -0.63 -1.24 -1.36
C VAL A 60 -0.39 -2.48 -2.20
N ILE A 61 0.17 -2.28 -3.38
CA ILE A 61 0.41 -3.33 -4.37
C ILE A 61 1.86 -3.28 -4.85
N ASN A 62 2.24 -4.22 -5.73
CA ASN A 62 3.61 -4.26 -6.21
C ASN A 62 3.85 -3.22 -7.33
N SER A 63 5.11 -3.04 -7.71
CA SER A 63 5.51 -2.04 -8.70
C SER A 63 4.99 -2.33 -10.11
N ARG A 64 4.55 -3.56 -10.35
CA ARG A 64 3.94 -3.92 -11.64
C ARG A 64 2.46 -3.53 -11.71
N GLY A 65 1.93 -2.97 -10.64
CA GLY A 65 0.52 -2.62 -10.58
C GLY A 65 -0.39 -3.80 -10.30
N SER A 66 0.12 -4.82 -9.62
CA SER A 66 -0.64 -6.05 -9.37
C SER A 66 -0.63 -6.42 -7.90
N ILE A 67 -1.67 -7.18 -7.50
CA ILE A 67 -1.72 -7.81 -6.19
C ILE A 67 -0.65 -8.90 -6.15
N SER A 68 0.20 -8.89 -5.12
CA SER A 68 1.27 -9.85 -4.98
C SER A 68 0.96 -11.00 -4.03
N LEU A 69 -0.14 -10.93 -3.27
CA LEU A 69 -0.53 -12.01 -2.37
C LEU A 69 -0.99 -13.23 -3.18
N PRO A 70 -0.68 -14.44 -2.71
CA PRO A 70 -1.07 -15.65 -3.44
C PRO A 70 -2.57 -15.90 -3.32
N ARG A 71 -3.12 -16.62 -4.29
CA ARG A 71 -4.50 -17.09 -4.22
C ARG A 71 -4.65 -18.00 -3.01
N GLY A 72 -5.75 -17.81 -2.27
CA GLY A 72 -5.96 -18.49 -1.00
C GLY A 72 -5.20 -17.88 0.16
N GLY A 73 -4.29 -16.93 -0.11
CA GLY A 73 -3.48 -16.26 0.90
C GLY A 73 -3.65 -14.75 0.92
N GLY A 74 -4.85 -14.26 0.61
CA GLY A 74 -5.16 -12.85 0.69
C GLY A 74 -5.47 -12.18 -0.65
N PHE A 75 -5.17 -12.85 -1.76
CA PHE A 75 -5.43 -12.30 -3.09
C PHE A 75 -6.91 -11.91 -3.27
N GLU A 76 -7.79 -12.86 -3.00
CA GLU A 76 -9.23 -12.66 -3.22
C GLU A 76 -9.77 -11.55 -2.33
N LYS A 77 -9.34 -11.52 -1.08
CA LYS A 77 -9.78 -10.50 -0.13
C LYS A 77 -9.31 -9.12 -0.57
N GLN A 78 -8.05 -8.99 -0.95
CA GLN A 78 -7.50 -7.71 -1.39
C GLN A 78 -8.22 -7.21 -2.65
N ARG A 79 -8.43 -8.09 -3.60
CA ARG A 79 -9.16 -7.75 -4.83
C ARG A 79 -10.58 -7.28 -4.52
N ALA A 80 -11.28 -8.00 -3.64
CA ALA A 80 -12.65 -7.64 -3.27
C ALA A 80 -12.72 -6.28 -2.58
N LEU A 81 -11.78 -6.00 -1.68
CA LEU A 81 -11.73 -4.72 -0.98
C LEU A 81 -11.47 -3.57 -1.96
N LEU A 82 -10.54 -3.75 -2.90
CA LEU A 82 -10.26 -2.72 -3.90
C LEU A 82 -11.46 -2.48 -4.80
N ARG A 83 -12.10 -3.54 -5.28
CA ARG A 83 -13.28 -3.39 -6.12
C ARG A 83 -14.42 -2.70 -5.39
N ALA A 84 -14.57 -2.96 -4.11
CA ALA A 84 -15.59 -2.28 -3.29
C ALA A 84 -15.34 -0.79 -3.20
N GLU A 85 -14.11 -0.34 -3.40
CA GLU A 85 -13.75 1.08 -3.44
C GLU A 85 -13.81 1.68 -4.83
N GLY A 86 -14.24 0.92 -5.81
CA GLY A 86 -14.32 1.40 -7.19
C GLY A 86 -13.03 1.27 -7.98
N VAL A 87 -12.05 0.53 -7.45
CA VAL A 87 -10.80 0.29 -8.18
C VAL A 87 -10.99 -0.85 -9.17
N ALA A 88 -10.68 -0.59 -10.43
CA ALA A 88 -10.76 -1.62 -11.46
C ALA A 88 -9.59 -2.61 -11.29
N VAL A 89 -9.92 -3.85 -10.96
CA VAL A 89 -8.93 -4.92 -10.76
C VAL A 89 -9.35 -6.11 -11.60
N THR A 90 -8.46 -6.55 -12.49
CA THR A 90 -8.73 -7.71 -13.34
C THR A 90 -8.81 -8.99 -12.52
N THR A 91 -9.26 -10.08 -13.15
CA THR A 91 -9.27 -11.40 -12.49
C THR A 91 -7.86 -11.88 -12.13
N LYS A 92 -6.85 -11.37 -12.83
CA LYS A 92 -5.45 -11.68 -12.54
C LYS A 92 -4.85 -10.78 -11.44
N GLY A 93 -5.61 -9.80 -10.97
CA GLY A 93 -5.15 -8.91 -9.90
C GLY A 93 -4.41 -7.68 -10.39
N THR A 94 -4.55 -7.30 -11.65
CA THR A 94 -3.91 -6.12 -12.21
C THR A 94 -4.80 -4.89 -12.05
N VAL A 95 -4.24 -3.80 -11.56
CA VAL A 95 -4.93 -2.54 -11.33
C VAL A 95 -4.59 -1.56 -12.45
N ASP A 96 -5.59 -0.77 -12.89
CA ASP A 96 -5.36 0.31 -13.84
C ASP A 96 -4.66 1.47 -13.13
N MET A 97 -3.33 1.50 -13.24
CA MET A 97 -2.51 2.47 -12.54
C MET A 97 -2.70 3.90 -13.05
N LYS A 98 -3.08 4.08 -14.31
CA LYS A 98 -3.34 5.42 -14.84
C LYS A 98 -4.52 6.08 -14.12
N ARG A 99 -5.52 5.28 -13.75
CA ARG A 99 -6.72 5.79 -13.08
C ARG A 99 -6.60 5.86 -11.58
N HIS A 100 -5.85 4.91 -10.98
CA HIS A 100 -5.96 4.67 -9.53
C HIS A 100 -4.68 4.92 -8.76
N LEU A 101 -3.55 5.18 -9.42
CA LEU A 101 -2.31 5.44 -8.68
C LEU A 101 -2.44 6.71 -7.84
N TRP A 102 -2.16 6.58 -6.55
CA TRP A 102 -2.12 7.72 -5.65
C TRP A 102 -0.84 8.50 -5.88
N VAL A 103 -0.99 9.80 -6.07
CA VAL A 103 0.15 10.71 -6.18
C VAL A 103 0.08 11.65 -5.00
N PRO A 104 0.80 11.36 -3.91
CA PRO A 104 0.74 12.20 -2.73
C PRO A 104 1.35 13.56 -2.99
N ARG A 105 0.76 14.60 -2.40
CA ARG A 105 1.38 15.91 -2.40
C ARG A 105 2.54 15.90 -1.43
N MET A 106 3.72 16.22 -1.97
CA MET A 106 4.87 16.42 -1.12
C MET A 106 4.90 17.88 -0.69
N PRO A 107 5.17 18.18 0.59
CA PRO A 107 5.32 19.57 0.99
C PRO A 107 6.50 20.19 0.24
N ALA A 108 6.31 21.44 -0.16
CA ALA A 108 7.39 22.19 -0.78
C ALA A 108 8.51 22.36 0.26
N MET A 109 9.71 22.04 -0.17
CA MET A 109 10.88 22.17 0.70
C MET A 109 11.51 23.51 0.53
#